data_ef7a0c68079b702beb1daa06abb71dbf
#
_entry.id   ef7a0c68079b702beb1daa06abb71dbf
#
_cell.length_a   1.000
_cell.length_b   1.000
_cell.length_c   1.000
_cell.angle_alpha   90.00
_cell.angle_beta   90.00
_cell.angle_gamma   90.00
#
_symmetry.space_group_name_H-M   'P 1'
#
loop_
_entity.id
_entity.type
_entity.pdbx_description
1 polymer ?
#
loop_
_entity_poly.entity_id
_entity_poly.type
_entity_poly.pdbx_seq_one_letter_code
_entity_poly.pdbx_strand_id
1 'polypeptide(L)'
;MFKNREEAGELLAQELIQFRKDPSAILLALPRGGVAVAYQLSLALHLALDVLITRKIGAPGNPEYALGAVSETGAVYWNREALLGLSLTERQLSAAVQAQQKEVTRRVALYRQGRPFPDLNDRTVILVDDGLATGATFFASVATARQGNPRRVIGAIPVGPRSTVE
;
A
#
# COMPACT_ATOMS: atom_id res chain seq x y z
N MET A 1 21.13 8.05 -6.27
CA MET A 1 20.10 8.73 -5.43
C MET A 1 19.15 9.43 -6.38
N PHE A 2 17.82 9.25 -6.22
CA PHE A 2 16.81 9.88 -7.09
C PHE A 2 16.69 11.37 -6.76
N LYS A 3 16.49 12.21 -7.76
CA LYS A 3 16.27 13.65 -7.61
C LYS A 3 14.88 13.95 -7.04
N ASN A 4 13.89 13.19 -7.49
CA ASN A 4 12.49 13.31 -7.10
C ASN A 4 11.73 12.00 -7.34
N ARG A 5 10.43 11.98 -7.05
CA ARG A 5 9.54 10.84 -7.24
C ARG A 5 9.30 10.49 -8.70
N GLU A 6 9.41 11.46 -9.60
CA GLU A 6 9.23 11.27 -11.03
C GLU A 6 10.37 10.44 -11.61
N GLU A 7 11.62 10.86 -11.36
CA GLU A 7 12.81 10.09 -11.77
C GLU A 7 12.79 8.67 -11.16
N ALA A 8 12.38 8.53 -9.91
CA ALA A 8 12.24 7.23 -9.28
C ALA A 8 11.24 6.33 -10.01
N GLY A 9 10.10 6.87 -10.44
CA GLY A 9 9.10 6.15 -11.22
C GLY A 9 9.59 5.76 -12.61
N GLU A 10 10.32 6.64 -13.29
CA GLU A 10 10.90 6.35 -14.61
C GLU A 10 11.92 5.20 -14.55
N LEU A 11 12.77 5.18 -13.52
CA LEU A 11 13.76 4.11 -13.34
C LEU A 11 13.10 2.79 -12.93
N LEU A 12 12.10 2.82 -12.05
CA LEU A 12 11.31 1.62 -11.73
C LEU A 12 10.59 1.05 -12.95
N ALA A 13 10.16 1.90 -13.89
CA ALA A 13 9.52 1.43 -15.11
C ALA A 13 10.47 0.59 -15.98
N GLN A 14 11.77 0.87 -15.97
CA GLN A 14 12.77 0.06 -16.68
C GLN A 14 12.88 -1.35 -16.07
N GLU A 15 12.86 -1.46 -14.74
CA GLU A 15 12.90 -2.75 -14.03
C GLU A 15 11.60 -3.58 -14.22
N LEU A 16 10.49 -2.90 -14.54
CA LEU A 16 9.18 -3.51 -14.72
C LEU A 16 8.76 -3.59 -16.19
N ILE A 17 9.68 -3.44 -17.13
CA ILE A 17 9.41 -3.37 -18.57
C ILE A 17 8.67 -4.60 -19.12
N GLN A 18 8.84 -5.77 -18.50
CA GLN A 18 8.16 -7.02 -18.87
C GLN A 18 6.64 -6.95 -18.70
N PHE A 19 6.12 -5.98 -17.94
CA PHE A 19 4.66 -5.77 -17.75
C PHE A 19 4.08 -4.73 -18.71
N ARG A 20 4.90 -4.16 -19.62
CA ARG A 20 4.43 -3.13 -20.53
C ARG A 20 3.27 -3.64 -21.40
N LYS A 21 2.15 -2.89 -21.34
CA LYS A 21 0.90 -3.22 -22.04
C LYS A 21 0.28 -4.57 -21.65
N ASP A 22 0.64 -5.12 -20.48
CA ASP A 22 0.00 -6.34 -19.96
C ASP A 22 -1.43 -6.00 -19.47
N PRO A 23 -2.49 -6.48 -20.14
CA PRO A 23 -3.87 -6.16 -19.74
C PRO A 23 -4.26 -6.81 -18.42
N SER A 24 -3.52 -7.83 -17.98
CA SER A 24 -3.74 -8.48 -16.69
C SER A 24 -3.06 -7.77 -15.53
N ALA A 25 -2.17 -6.80 -15.79
CA ALA A 25 -1.49 -6.04 -14.74
C ALA A 25 -2.26 -4.77 -14.34
N ILE A 26 -2.16 -4.41 -13.07
CA ILE A 26 -2.69 -3.16 -12.53
C ILE A 26 -1.72 -2.59 -11.50
N LEU A 27 -1.53 -1.27 -11.54
CA LEU A 27 -0.81 -0.50 -10.54
C LEU A 27 -1.77 -0.07 -9.43
N LEU A 28 -1.45 -0.36 -8.18
CA LEU A 28 -2.15 0.18 -7.02
C LEU A 28 -1.19 1.06 -6.23
N ALA A 29 -1.40 2.35 -6.30
CA ALA A 29 -0.58 3.35 -5.60
C ALA A 29 -1.02 3.53 -4.16
N LEU A 30 -0.06 3.62 -3.23
CA LEU A 30 -0.33 3.98 -1.84
C LEU A 30 -0.29 5.51 -1.69
N PRO A 31 -1.44 6.16 -1.44
CA PRO A 31 -1.48 7.61 -1.33
C PRO A 31 -0.79 8.11 -0.04
N ARG A 32 -0.10 9.25 -0.12
CA ARG A 32 0.01 10.20 -1.21
C ARG A 32 1.26 10.01 -2.07
N GLY A 33 2.41 9.71 -1.47
CA GLY A 33 3.72 9.71 -2.13
C GLY A 33 3.81 8.70 -3.29
N GLY A 34 3.28 7.49 -3.10
CA GLY A 34 3.28 6.44 -4.12
C GLY A 34 2.53 6.79 -5.41
N VAL A 35 1.57 7.73 -5.34
CA VAL A 35 0.80 8.12 -6.54
C VAL A 35 1.70 8.80 -7.59
N ALA A 36 2.64 9.65 -7.18
CA ALA A 36 3.54 10.30 -8.12
C ALA A 36 4.47 9.30 -8.84
N VAL A 37 4.98 8.31 -8.10
CA VAL A 37 5.80 7.21 -8.63
C VAL A 37 4.97 6.34 -9.59
N ALA A 38 3.77 5.92 -9.15
CA ALA A 38 2.90 5.05 -9.92
C ALA A 38 2.37 5.72 -11.20
N TYR A 39 2.21 7.02 -11.20
CA TYR A 39 1.82 7.78 -12.40
C TYR A 39 2.87 7.66 -13.50
N GLN A 40 4.17 7.79 -13.17
CA GLN A 40 5.24 7.59 -14.14
C GLN A 40 5.28 6.15 -14.67
N LEU A 41 5.11 5.17 -13.77
CA LEU A 41 4.98 3.76 -14.15
C LEU A 41 3.80 3.55 -15.12
N SER A 42 2.64 4.14 -14.82
CA SER A 42 1.45 4.03 -15.68
C SER A 42 1.69 4.59 -17.08
N LEU A 43 2.33 5.75 -17.19
CA LEU A 43 2.68 6.35 -18.46
C LEU A 43 3.67 5.50 -19.27
N ALA A 44 4.76 5.07 -18.62
CA ALA A 44 5.84 4.34 -19.28
C ALA A 44 5.42 2.92 -19.70
N LEU A 45 4.66 2.23 -18.84
CA LEU A 45 4.26 0.83 -19.04
C LEU A 45 2.89 0.70 -19.71
N HIS A 46 2.12 1.78 -19.86
CA HIS A 46 0.73 1.76 -20.36
C HIS A 46 -0.16 0.80 -19.55
N LEU A 47 -0.06 0.88 -18.22
CA LEU A 47 -0.86 0.07 -17.28
C LEU A 47 -1.97 0.90 -16.65
N ALA A 48 -3.07 0.23 -16.32
CA ALA A 48 -4.13 0.83 -15.50
C ALA A 48 -3.58 1.19 -14.11
N LEU A 49 -3.99 2.34 -13.59
CA LEU A 49 -3.60 2.86 -12.28
C LEU A 49 -4.84 3.13 -11.43
N ASP A 50 -4.82 2.63 -10.22
CA ASP A 50 -5.77 3.00 -9.17
C ASP A 50 -5.01 3.20 -7.84
N VAL A 51 -5.72 3.56 -6.77
CA VAL A 51 -5.16 3.74 -5.43
C VAL A 51 -5.61 2.61 -4.50
N LEU A 52 -4.78 2.27 -3.53
CA LEU A 52 -5.15 1.41 -2.39
C LEU A 52 -4.98 2.20 -1.10
N ILE A 53 -6.08 2.42 -0.39
CA ILE A 53 -6.10 3.25 0.79
C ILE A 53 -5.92 2.39 2.03
N THR A 54 -4.79 2.60 2.70
CA THR A 54 -4.41 1.92 3.93
C THR A 54 -3.95 2.94 4.97
N ARG A 55 -4.23 2.69 6.24
CA ARG A 55 -3.84 3.55 7.34
C ARG A 55 -3.22 2.75 8.47
N LYS A 56 -2.03 3.15 8.93
CA LYS A 56 -1.37 2.53 10.08
C LYS A 56 -2.16 2.74 11.36
N ILE A 57 -2.13 1.75 12.24
CA ILE A 57 -2.62 1.79 13.62
C ILE A 57 -1.39 1.95 14.50
N GLY A 58 -1.20 3.13 15.08
CA GLY A 58 -0.06 3.42 15.97
C GLY A 58 -0.27 2.94 17.39
N ALA A 59 0.82 2.79 18.13
CA ALA A 59 0.78 2.47 19.54
C ALA A 59 0.22 3.63 20.38
N PRO A 60 -0.45 3.34 21.51
CA PRO A 60 -0.83 4.35 22.48
C PRO A 60 0.39 5.15 22.93
N GLY A 61 0.32 6.48 22.86
CA GLY A 61 1.44 7.36 23.22
C GLY A 61 2.57 7.47 22.20
N ASN A 62 2.61 6.61 21.17
CA ASN A 62 3.57 6.69 20.07
C ASN A 62 2.92 6.33 18.71
N PRO A 63 2.27 7.28 18.04
CA PRO A 63 1.58 7.04 16.77
C PRO A 63 2.49 6.58 15.63
N GLU A 64 3.79 6.84 15.73
CA GLU A 64 4.77 6.42 14.70
C GLU A 64 5.14 4.94 14.83
N TYR A 65 5.01 4.34 16.00
CA TYR A 65 5.24 2.92 16.19
C TYR A 65 4.03 2.11 15.73
N ALA A 66 4.14 1.49 14.57
CA ALA A 66 3.03 0.81 13.92
C ALA A 66 2.75 -0.56 14.54
N LEU A 67 1.55 -0.74 15.09
CA LEU A 67 1.03 -2.01 15.60
C LEU A 67 0.24 -2.79 14.56
N GLY A 68 -0.19 -2.11 13.51
CA GLY A 68 -0.97 -2.69 12.43
C GLY A 68 -1.39 -1.65 11.42
N ALA A 69 -2.31 -2.02 10.55
CA ALA A 69 -2.96 -1.10 9.63
C ALA A 69 -4.35 -1.60 9.23
N VAL A 70 -5.21 -0.67 8.82
CA VAL A 70 -6.55 -0.93 8.30
C VAL A 70 -6.63 -0.46 6.87
N SER A 71 -7.31 -1.22 6.02
CA SER A 71 -7.48 -0.93 4.60
C SER A 71 -8.90 -0.50 4.24
N GLU A 72 -9.10 -0.04 3.01
CA GLU A 72 -10.39 0.35 2.47
C GLU A 72 -11.38 -0.81 2.34
N THR A 73 -10.92 -2.05 2.28
CA THR A 73 -11.78 -3.24 2.29
C THR A 73 -12.27 -3.62 3.70
N GLY A 74 -11.84 -2.87 4.73
CA GLY A 74 -12.13 -3.18 6.13
C GLY A 74 -11.17 -4.20 6.76
N ALA A 75 -10.24 -4.74 5.98
CA ALA A 75 -9.24 -5.66 6.50
C ALA A 75 -8.28 -4.95 7.47
N VAL A 76 -7.98 -5.63 8.58
CA VAL A 76 -7.00 -5.18 9.56
C VAL A 76 -5.81 -6.13 9.54
N TYR A 77 -4.63 -5.58 9.35
CA TYR A 77 -3.36 -6.28 9.49
C TYR A 77 -2.74 -5.93 10.86
N TRP A 78 -2.23 -6.93 11.56
CA TRP A 78 -1.56 -6.76 12.84
C TRP A 78 -0.10 -7.18 12.79
N ASN A 79 0.78 -6.34 13.33
CA ASN A 79 2.14 -6.71 13.66
C ASN A 79 2.13 -7.43 15.01
N ARG A 80 2.10 -8.77 14.99
CA ARG A 80 1.98 -9.60 16.20
C ARG A 80 3.17 -9.44 17.15
N GLU A 81 4.38 -9.30 16.62
CA GLU A 81 5.58 -9.09 17.44
C GLU A 81 5.53 -7.76 18.18
N ALA A 82 5.11 -6.69 17.50
CA ALA A 82 4.94 -5.38 18.13
C ALA A 82 3.84 -5.39 19.20
N LEU A 83 2.74 -6.09 18.98
CA LEU A 83 1.68 -6.27 19.97
C LEU A 83 2.18 -7.00 21.22
N LEU A 84 2.89 -8.11 21.02
CA LEU A 84 3.47 -8.90 22.12
C LEU A 84 4.52 -8.09 22.89
N GLY A 85 5.40 -7.37 22.20
CA GLY A 85 6.43 -6.54 22.82
C GLY A 85 5.88 -5.44 23.73
N LEU A 86 4.67 -4.94 23.46
CA LEU A 86 3.98 -3.95 24.28
C LEU A 86 2.90 -4.55 25.21
N SER A 87 2.76 -5.87 25.23
CA SER A 87 1.71 -6.57 25.98
C SER A 87 0.29 -6.05 25.67
N LEU A 88 0.06 -5.68 24.41
CA LEU A 88 -1.21 -5.15 23.91
C LEU A 88 -2.01 -6.24 23.19
N THR A 89 -3.32 -6.16 23.30
CA THR A 89 -4.28 -7.00 22.59
C THR A 89 -5.01 -6.20 21.51
N GLU A 90 -5.47 -6.88 20.47
CA GLU A 90 -6.30 -6.27 19.42
C GLU A 90 -7.55 -5.58 19.99
N ARG A 91 -8.15 -6.16 21.04
CA ARG A 91 -9.33 -5.60 21.71
C ARG A 91 -9.05 -4.23 22.34
N GLN A 92 -7.88 -4.01 22.92
CA GLN A 92 -7.50 -2.72 23.50
C GLN A 92 -7.31 -1.64 22.44
N LEU A 93 -7.07 -2.03 21.18
CA LEU A 93 -6.86 -1.13 20.05
C LEU A 93 -8.13 -0.87 19.23
N SER A 94 -9.28 -1.40 19.62
CA SER A 94 -10.54 -1.29 18.87
C SER A 94 -10.92 0.17 18.55
N ALA A 95 -10.75 1.09 19.50
CA ALA A 95 -11.00 2.52 19.29
C ALA A 95 -10.04 3.13 18.25
N ALA A 96 -8.77 2.74 18.27
CA ALA A 96 -7.78 3.19 17.28
C ALA A 96 -8.11 2.65 15.88
N VAL A 97 -8.52 1.39 15.78
CA VAL A 97 -9.01 0.79 14.51
C VAL A 97 -10.18 1.58 13.96
N GLN A 98 -11.20 1.85 14.78
CA GLN A 98 -12.38 2.61 14.35
C GLN A 98 -12.05 4.03 13.90
N ALA A 99 -11.12 4.71 14.59
CA ALA A 99 -10.66 6.04 14.21
C ALA A 99 -9.97 6.02 12.82
N GLN A 100 -9.10 5.05 12.58
CA GLN A 100 -8.43 4.90 11.28
C GLN A 100 -9.42 4.45 10.19
N GLN A 101 -10.39 3.60 10.50
CA GLN A 101 -11.42 3.19 9.54
C GLN A 101 -12.27 4.38 9.06
N LYS A 102 -12.63 5.30 9.95
CA LYS A 102 -13.33 6.55 9.58
C LYS A 102 -12.49 7.38 8.61
N GLU A 103 -11.19 7.52 8.88
CA GLU A 103 -10.28 8.26 8.00
C GLU A 103 -10.09 7.55 6.64
N VAL A 104 -10.00 6.22 6.63
CA VAL A 104 -9.99 5.42 5.39
C VAL A 104 -11.24 5.70 4.57
N THR A 105 -12.43 5.60 5.18
CA THR A 105 -13.71 5.86 4.51
C THR A 105 -13.76 7.27 3.92
N ARG A 106 -13.30 8.28 4.66
CA ARG A 106 -13.21 9.67 4.18
C ARG A 106 -12.31 9.79 2.95
N ARG A 107 -11.14 9.13 2.96
CA ARG A 107 -10.19 9.14 1.84
C ARG A 107 -10.72 8.37 0.64
N VAL A 108 -11.39 7.24 0.84
CA VAL A 108 -12.06 6.49 -0.23
C VAL A 108 -13.06 7.39 -0.95
N ALA A 109 -13.93 8.08 -0.22
CA ALA A 109 -14.89 9.00 -0.80
C ALA A 109 -14.20 10.10 -1.63
N LEU A 110 -13.12 10.69 -1.09
CA LEU A 110 -12.35 11.75 -1.76
C LEU A 110 -11.66 11.28 -3.04
N TYR A 111 -10.98 10.13 -3.00
CA TYR A 111 -10.13 9.70 -4.11
C TYR A 111 -10.91 8.90 -5.15
N ARG A 112 -11.88 8.09 -4.74
CA ARG A 112 -12.66 7.25 -5.67
C ARG A 112 -13.85 7.96 -6.27
N GLN A 113 -14.45 8.94 -5.59
CA GLN A 113 -15.61 9.68 -6.09
C GLN A 113 -16.74 8.74 -6.56
N GLY A 114 -17.04 7.71 -5.77
CA GLY A 114 -18.06 6.70 -6.07
C GLY A 114 -17.62 5.53 -6.97
N ARG A 115 -16.40 5.54 -7.51
CA ARG A 115 -15.87 4.38 -8.26
C ARG A 115 -15.62 3.21 -7.31
N PRO A 116 -15.95 1.97 -7.69
CA PRO A 116 -15.66 0.79 -6.88
C PRO A 116 -14.16 0.50 -6.82
N PHE A 117 -13.76 -0.31 -5.84
CA PHE A 117 -12.42 -0.90 -5.82
C PHE A 117 -12.25 -1.80 -7.06
N PRO A 118 -11.08 -1.78 -7.73
CA PRO A 118 -10.87 -2.60 -8.92
C PRO A 118 -10.93 -4.09 -8.58
N ASP A 119 -11.43 -4.88 -9.51
CA ASP A 119 -11.34 -6.33 -9.43
C ASP A 119 -9.87 -6.75 -9.62
N LEU A 120 -9.35 -7.51 -8.67
CA LEU A 120 -7.96 -8.01 -8.65
C LEU A 120 -7.85 -9.50 -8.99
N ASN A 121 -8.99 -10.19 -9.17
CA ASN A 121 -8.99 -11.62 -9.41
C ASN A 121 -8.16 -11.99 -10.65
N ASP A 122 -7.25 -12.95 -10.47
CA ASP A 122 -6.31 -13.46 -11.49
C ASP A 122 -5.42 -12.38 -12.15
N ARG A 123 -5.27 -11.20 -11.53
CA ARG A 123 -4.42 -10.11 -12.03
C ARG A 123 -3.02 -10.12 -11.43
N THR A 124 -2.06 -9.54 -12.15
CA THR A 124 -0.78 -9.11 -11.58
C THR A 124 -0.97 -7.74 -10.93
N VAL A 125 -0.92 -7.68 -9.61
CA VAL A 125 -1.05 -6.44 -8.84
C VAL A 125 0.35 -5.90 -8.53
N ILE A 126 0.64 -4.68 -8.96
CA ILE A 126 1.89 -3.98 -8.66
C ILE A 126 1.57 -2.88 -7.64
N LEU A 127 1.94 -3.11 -6.38
CA LEU A 127 1.79 -2.13 -5.30
C LEU A 127 2.94 -1.14 -5.36
N VAL A 128 2.61 0.15 -5.42
CA VAL A 128 3.59 1.22 -5.58
C VAL A 128 3.56 2.17 -4.40
N ASP A 129 4.72 2.39 -3.78
CA ASP A 129 4.93 3.43 -2.77
C ASP A 129 6.18 4.25 -3.10
N ASP A 130 6.35 5.42 -2.48
CA ASP A 130 7.51 6.29 -2.69
C ASP A 130 8.69 5.94 -1.78
N GLY A 131 8.47 5.19 -0.72
CA GLY A 131 9.49 4.72 0.20
C GLY A 131 8.95 3.80 1.28
N LEU A 132 9.80 2.92 1.75
CA LEU A 132 9.49 1.99 2.82
C LEU A 132 10.22 2.43 4.09
N ALA A 133 9.47 2.76 5.15
CA ALA A 133 10.06 3.00 6.48
C ALA A 133 9.98 1.71 7.31
N THR A 134 8.94 1.55 8.11
CA THR A 134 8.70 0.32 8.91
C THR A 134 8.01 -0.79 8.10
N GLY A 135 7.53 -0.49 6.92
CA GLY A 135 6.79 -1.43 6.08
C GLY A 135 5.35 -1.72 6.50
N ALA A 136 4.90 -1.28 7.67
CA ALA A 136 3.59 -1.67 8.20
C ALA A 136 2.42 -1.36 7.25
N THR A 137 2.40 -0.17 6.67
CA THR A 137 1.37 0.24 5.69
C THR A 137 1.46 -0.62 4.44
N PHE A 138 2.68 -0.87 3.96
CA PHE A 138 2.93 -1.66 2.76
C PHE A 138 2.50 -3.12 2.95
N PHE A 139 2.90 -3.77 4.04
CA PHE A 139 2.49 -5.16 4.33
C PHE A 139 0.99 -5.31 4.50
N ALA A 140 0.32 -4.33 5.12
CA ALA A 140 -1.13 -4.31 5.18
C ALA A 140 -1.76 -4.19 3.79
N SER A 141 -1.16 -3.40 2.90
CA SER A 141 -1.61 -3.26 1.52
C SER A 141 -1.40 -4.55 0.73
N VAL A 142 -0.29 -5.27 0.95
CA VAL A 142 -0.07 -6.61 0.39
C VAL A 142 -1.16 -7.59 0.87
N ALA A 143 -1.45 -7.61 2.17
CA ALA A 143 -2.49 -8.47 2.73
C ALA A 143 -3.88 -8.16 2.14
N THR A 144 -4.19 -6.87 1.97
CA THR A 144 -5.44 -6.42 1.35
C THR A 144 -5.53 -6.83 -0.13
N ALA A 145 -4.47 -6.60 -0.90
CA ALA A 145 -4.43 -6.98 -2.31
C ALA A 145 -4.63 -8.50 -2.49
N ARG A 146 -4.04 -9.31 -1.62
CA ARG A 146 -4.18 -10.78 -1.64
C ARG A 146 -5.62 -11.26 -1.41
N GLN A 147 -6.45 -10.49 -0.69
CA GLN A 147 -7.87 -10.85 -0.51
C GLN A 147 -8.66 -10.81 -1.82
N GLY A 148 -8.22 -10.03 -2.80
CA GLY A 148 -8.78 -9.98 -4.14
C GLY A 148 -8.38 -11.16 -5.02
N ASN A 149 -7.72 -12.20 -4.48
CA ASN A 149 -7.27 -13.40 -5.19
C ASN A 149 -6.45 -13.09 -6.46
N PRO A 150 -5.43 -12.22 -6.40
CA PRO A 150 -4.58 -11.91 -7.55
C PRO A 150 -3.69 -13.12 -7.90
N ARG A 151 -3.29 -13.22 -9.17
CA ARG A 151 -2.30 -14.20 -9.63
C ARG A 151 -0.97 -14.00 -8.92
N ARG A 152 -0.55 -12.76 -8.73
CA ARG A 152 0.61 -12.38 -7.91
C ARG A 152 0.53 -10.93 -7.47
N VAL A 153 1.28 -10.62 -6.41
CA VAL A 153 1.49 -9.26 -5.90
C VAL A 153 2.98 -8.95 -5.97
N ILE A 154 3.32 -7.79 -6.54
CA ILE A 154 4.69 -7.28 -6.70
C ILE A 154 4.77 -5.95 -5.95
N GLY A 155 5.83 -5.73 -5.18
CA GLY A 155 6.16 -4.44 -4.60
C GLY A 155 7.07 -3.64 -5.52
N ALA A 156 6.74 -2.39 -5.80
CA ALA A 156 7.54 -1.44 -6.56
C ALA A 156 7.82 -0.21 -5.70
N ILE A 157 8.99 -0.19 -5.08
CA ILE A 157 9.38 0.82 -4.09
C ILE A 157 10.81 1.27 -4.40
N PRO A 158 11.04 2.58 -4.65
CA PRO A 158 12.35 3.07 -5.05
C PRO A 158 13.36 3.13 -3.90
N VAL A 159 12.90 3.28 -2.66
CA VAL A 159 13.77 3.46 -1.49
C VAL A 159 13.23 2.69 -0.29
N GLY A 160 14.09 1.92 0.36
CA GLY A 160 13.77 1.19 1.59
C GLY A 160 15.01 0.78 2.36
N PRO A 161 14.91 0.55 3.68
CA PRO A 161 16.01 -0.01 4.46
C PRO A 161 16.26 -1.46 4.04
N ARG A 162 17.52 -1.87 3.99
CA ARG A 162 17.89 -3.25 3.64
C ARG A 162 17.19 -4.28 4.51
N SER A 163 17.08 -4.02 5.80
CA SER A 163 16.40 -4.89 6.79
C SER A 163 14.90 -5.11 6.54
N THR A 164 14.29 -4.35 5.67
CA THR A 164 12.85 -4.48 5.35
C THR A 164 12.63 -5.15 3.98
N VAL A 165 13.69 -5.27 3.18
CA VAL A 165 13.65 -5.82 1.80
C VAL A 165 14.13 -7.29 1.77
N GLU A 166 14.91 -7.71 2.76
CA GLU A 166 15.35 -9.09 2.99
C GLU A 166 14.31 -9.87 3.80
#